data_26eda037300f0a377b151163a12b1d87
#
_entry.id   26eda037300f0a377b151163a12b1d87
#
_cell.length_a   1.000
_cell.length_b   1.000
_cell.length_c   1.000
_cell.angle_alpha   90.00
_cell.angle_beta   90.00
_cell.angle_gamma   90.00
#
_symmetry.space_group_name_H-M   'P 1'
#
loop_
_entity.id
_entity.type
_entity.pdbx_description
1 polymer ?
#
loop_
_entity_poly.entity_id
_entity_poly.type
_entity_poly.pdbx_seq_one_letter_code
_entity_poly.pdbx_strand_id
1 'polypeptide(L)'
;MIRLRFWAALAFAGGLVANTAQAADNIEWRWRNALQPCGGDCAVAIYAGPVVSSNVQDIFFKGIPPWNFDFQNGGIVGGAVSRRIARVFHAFDIEGELGIAKRFGDAHETEFWEAIYVRFTEFPWNKFLYTTFAVSTGINYATGVSDFEKQHSNLTPPDGTRVLHFFSPEMTFALPDRKDLQLVIRLHHRSGAYNVISRAASGATYLTAGVRFWF
;
A
#
# COMPACT_ATOMS: atom_id res chain seq x y z
N MET A 1 15.32 49.58 25.93
CA MET A 1 14.35 48.50 25.66
C MET A 1 14.77 47.64 24.45
N ILE A 2 16.00 47.09 24.40
CA ILE A 2 16.49 46.29 23.22
C ILE A 2 17.15 44.98 23.67
N ARG A 3 16.98 44.53 24.91
CA ARG A 3 17.63 43.28 25.40
C ARG A 3 16.73 42.05 25.52
N LEU A 4 15.41 42.15 25.23
CA LEU A 4 14.49 41.02 25.41
C LEU A 4 14.23 40.21 24.15
N ARG A 5 14.63 40.66 22.93
CA ARG A 5 14.32 39.97 21.68
C ARG A 5 15.35 38.93 21.23
N PHE A 6 16.57 38.96 21.80
CA PHE A 6 17.65 38.02 21.41
C PHE A 6 17.50 36.61 22.04
N TRP A 7 16.89 36.51 23.20
CA TRP A 7 16.75 35.21 23.91
C TRP A 7 15.61 34.33 23.37
N ALA A 8 14.57 34.93 22.80
CA ALA A 8 13.48 34.19 22.23
C ALA A 8 13.85 33.49 20.90
N ALA A 9 14.76 34.08 20.12
CA ALA A 9 15.23 33.48 18.86
C ALA A 9 16.17 32.28 19.10
N LEU A 10 17.00 32.32 20.15
CA LEU A 10 17.88 31.20 20.50
C LEU A 10 17.12 30.00 21.08
N ALA A 11 16.06 30.25 21.86
CA ALA A 11 15.22 29.16 22.39
C ALA A 11 14.43 28.46 21.29
N PHE A 12 14.00 29.20 20.25
CA PHE A 12 13.26 28.60 19.11
C PHE A 12 14.20 27.80 18.21
N ALA A 13 15.42 28.25 17.97
CA ALA A 13 16.42 27.50 17.20
C ALA A 13 16.90 26.24 17.94
N GLY A 14 17.08 26.30 19.26
CA GLY A 14 17.43 25.14 20.08
C GLY A 14 16.33 24.08 20.12
N GLY A 15 15.06 24.48 20.14
CA GLY A 15 13.90 23.59 20.12
C GLY A 15 13.73 22.84 18.79
N LEU A 16 14.00 23.50 17.67
CA LEU A 16 13.97 22.90 16.33
C LEU A 16 15.10 21.87 16.14
N VAL A 17 16.30 22.15 16.63
CA VAL A 17 17.42 21.21 16.52
C VAL A 17 17.22 19.99 17.44
N ALA A 18 16.69 20.19 18.64
CA ALA A 18 16.38 19.09 19.56
C ALA A 18 15.27 18.18 19.00
N ASN A 19 14.22 18.74 18.38
CA ASN A 19 13.15 17.96 17.73
C ASN A 19 13.63 17.18 16.50
N THR A 20 14.58 17.71 15.73
CA THR A 20 15.14 16.99 14.57
C THR A 20 16.07 15.85 14.99
N ALA A 21 16.85 16.00 16.06
CA ALA A 21 17.68 14.94 16.62
C ALA A 21 16.81 13.80 17.19
N GLN A 22 15.75 14.13 17.94
CA GLN A 22 14.84 13.17 18.54
C GLN A 22 14.01 12.42 17.49
N ALA A 23 13.71 13.05 16.34
CA ALA A 23 13.07 12.40 15.22
C ALA A 23 14.02 11.40 14.52
N ALA A 24 15.31 11.66 14.47
CA ALA A 24 16.30 10.76 13.88
C ALA A 24 16.51 9.49 14.72
N ASP A 25 16.39 9.57 16.04
CA ASP A 25 16.52 8.42 16.97
C ASP A 25 15.32 7.43 16.86
N ASN A 26 14.22 7.85 16.26
CA ASN A 26 13.02 7.03 16.08
C ASN A 26 12.95 6.29 14.72
N ILE A 27 13.99 6.40 13.89
CA ILE A 27 14.05 5.71 12.58
C ILE A 27 15.16 4.69 12.59
N GLU A 28 14.79 3.43 12.51
CA GLU A 28 15.71 2.30 12.34
C GLU A 28 15.78 1.94 10.85
N TRP A 29 16.90 2.27 10.19
CA TRP A 29 17.12 1.91 8.80
C TRP A 29 17.48 0.42 8.69
N ARG A 30 16.66 -0.33 7.94
CA ARG A 30 16.80 -1.77 7.71
C ARG A 30 17.51 -2.06 6.39
N TRP A 31 17.31 -1.24 5.39
CA TRP A 31 17.95 -1.34 4.09
C TRP A 31 18.89 -0.15 3.85
N ARG A 32 20.20 -0.39 3.77
CA ARG A 32 21.23 0.65 3.66
C ARG A 32 21.94 0.64 2.30
N ASN A 33 21.94 -0.48 1.58
CA ASN A 33 22.53 -0.61 0.25
C ASN A 33 21.89 -1.77 -0.53
N ALA A 34 22.01 -1.72 -1.86
CA ALA A 34 21.38 -2.68 -2.77
C ALA A 34 21.87 -4.13 -2.60
N LEU A 35 23.09 -4.34 -2.12
CA LEU A 35 23.71 -5.66 -1.96
C LEU A 35 23.51 -6.26 -0.56
N GLN A 36 22.84 -5.53 0.33
CA GLN A 36 22.57 -6.02 1.68
C GLN A 36 21.68 -7.27 1.63
N PRO A 37 22.05 -8.39 2.30
CA PRO A 37 21.21 -9.57 2.41
C PRO A 37 19.83 -9.25 3.03
N CYS A 38 18.85 -10.09 2.77
CA CYS A 38 17.48 -9.90 3.28
C CYS A 38 17.39 -9.96 4.80
N GLY A 39 17.96 -11.00 5.41
CA GLY A 39 18.05 -11.12 6.87
C GLY A 39 16.70 -11.00 7.62
N GLY A 40 15.62 -11.49 7.02
CA GLY A 40 14.27 -11.36 7.56
C GLY A 40 13.52 -10.09 7.14
N ASP A 41 14.12 -9.25 6.29
CA ASP A 41 13.52 -8.00 5.84
C ASP A 41 12.94 -8.06 4.41
N CYS A 42 13.01 -9.20 3.75
CA CYS A 42 12.39 -9.44 2.44
C CYS A 42 11.18 -10.35 2.57
N ALA A 43 10.18 -10.12 1.71
CA ALA A 43 9.03 -11.00 1.64
C ALA A 43 8.63 -11.28 0.19
N VAL A 44 8.01 -12.43 0.00
CA VAL A 44 7.25 -12.75 -1.21
C VAL A 44 5.79 -12.93 -0.83
N ALA A 45 4.89 -12.52 -1.72
CA ALA A 45 3.46 -12.72 -1.56
C ALA A 45 2.86 -13.26 -2.86
N ILE A 46 1.87 -14.14 -2.73
CA ILE A 46 0.99 -14.56 -3.82
C ILE A 46 -0.45 -14.42 -3.36
N TYR A 47 -1.31 -13.92 -4.23
CA TYR A 47 -2.71 -13.70 -3.91
C TYR A 47 -3.59 -13.74 -5.15
N ALA A 48 -4.87 -13.96 -4.94
CA ALA A 48 -5.88 -13.92 -5.99
C ALA A 48 -7.20 -13.42 -5.42
N GLY A 49 -8.07 -12.94 -6.30
CA GLY A 49 -9.40 -12.53 -5.88
C GLY A 49 -10.25 -11.93 -6.99
N PRO A 50 -11.55 -11.78 -6.74
CA PRO A 50 -12.51 -11.24 -7.69
C PRO A 50 -12.38 -9.73 -7.87
N VAL A 51 -12.84 -9.24 -9.01
CA VAL A 51 -13.04 -7.81 -9.27
C VAL A 51 -14.27 -7.30 -8.51
N VAL A 52 -14.16 -6.06 -8.03
CA VAL A 52 -15.19 -5.37 -7.25
C VAL A 52 -15.53 -4.05 -7.93
N SER A 53 -16.80 -3.78 -8.20
CA SER A 53 -17.28 -2.50 -8.74
C SER A 53 -17.62 -1.48 -7.65
N SER A 54 -17.71 -1.88 -6.38
CA SER A 54 -17.91 -0.97 -5.25
C SER A 54 -16.81 0.10 -5.21
N ASN A 55 -17.22 1.37 -5.05
CA ASN A 55 -16.28 2.47 -4.99
C ASN A 55 -15.39 2.35 -3.74
N VAL A 56 -14.08 2.44 -3.91
CA VAL A 56 -13.11 2.32 -2.79
C VAL A 56 -13.35 3.38 -1.72
N GLN A 57 -13.74 4.61 -2.09
CA GLN A 57 -14.08 5.65 -1.12
C GLN A 57 -15.29 5.24 -0.26
N ASP A 58 -16.32 4.67 -0.88
CA ASP A 58 -17.51 4.20 -0.16
C ASP A 58 -17.18 3.04 0.78
N ILE A 59 -16.29 2.13 0.35
CA ILE A 59 -15.80 1.05 1.21
C ILE A 59 -15.21 1.61 2.50
N PHE A 60 -14.35 2.64 2.42
CA PHE A 60 -13.69 3.21 3.59
C PHE A 60 -14.56 4.19 4.37
N PHE A 61 -15.21 5.15 3.70
CA PHE A 61 -15.92 6.22 4.39
C PHE A 61 -17.32 5.81 4.87
N LYS A 62 -17.97 4.85 4.19
CA LYS A 62 -19.27 4.30 4.62
C LYS A 62 -19.12 2.99 5.40
N GLY A 63 -17.89 2.46 5.51
CA GLY A 63 -17.62 1.21 6.23
C GLY A 63 -18.30 0.00 5.62
N ILE A 64 -18.38 -0.10 4.28
CA ILE A 64 -19.01 -1.25 3.60
C ILE A 64 -18.19 -2.50 3.88
N PRO A 65 -18.78 -3.53 4.50
CA PRO A 65 -18.03 -4.75 4.81
C PRO A 65 -17.85 -5.61 3.54
N PRO A 66 -16.80 -6.46 3.48
CA PRO A 66 -16.45 -7.22 2.28
C PRO A 66 -17.56 -8.11 1.72
N TRP A 67 -18.47 -8.61 2.55
CA TRP A 67 -19.61 -9.43 2.12
C TRP A 67 -20.73 -8.64 1.45
N ASN A 68 -20.68 -7.31 1.50
CA ASN A 68 -21.59 -6.39 0.81
C ASN A 68 -20.95 -5.75 -0.43
N PHE A 69 -19.78 -6.22 -0.85
CA PHE A 69 -19.14 -5.73 -2.06
C PHE A 69 -19.92 -6.23 -3.30
N ASP A 70 -19.97 -5.38 -4.30
CA ASP A 70 -20.54 -5.71 -5.59
C ASP A 70 -19.49 -6.41 -6.47
N PHE A 71 -19.52 -7.74 -6.47
CA PHE A 71 -18.58 -8.58 -7.21
C PHE A 71 -19.01 -8.72 -8.66
N GLN A 72 -18.06 -8.60 -9.57
CA GLN A 72 -18.26 -8.70 -11.01
C GLN A 72 -17.57 -9.94 -11.59
N ASN A 73 -17.84 -10.23 -12.87
CA ASN A 73 -17.21 -11.36 -13.55
C ASN A 73 -15.74 -11.07 -13.83
N GLY A 74 -14.87 -11.87 -13.24
CA GLY A 74 -13.44 -11.79 -13.41
C GLY A 74 -12.68 -11.61 -12.10
N GLY A 75 -11.38 -11.51 -12.24
CA GLY A 75 -10.50 -11.42 -11.09
C GLY A 75 -9.05 -11.18 -11.48
N ILE A 76 -8.19 -11.31 -10.49
CA ILE A 76 -6.75 -11.13 -10.61
C ILE A 76 -6.02 -12.23 -9.84
N VAL A 77 -4.89 -12.67 -10.39
CA VAL A 77 -3.88 -13.47 -9.69
C VAL A 77 -2.55 -12.76 -9.79
N GLY A 78 -1.86 -12.57 -8.67
CA GLY A 78 -0.63 -11.80 -8.64
C GLY A 78 0.37 -12.29 -7.62
N GLY A 79 1.59 -11.79 -7.78
CA GLY A 79 2.69 -11.97 -6.86
C GLY A 79 3.49 -10.68 -6.68
N ALA A 80 4.08 -10.54 -5.52
CA ALA A 80 4.89 -9.39 -5.19
C ALA A 80 6.14 -9.81 -4.41
N VAL A 81 7.19 -9.03 -4.56
CA VAL A 81 8.38 -9.05 -3.70
C VAL A 81 8.44 -7.73 -2.97
N SER A 82 8.70 -7.76 -1.69
CA SER A 82 8.81 -6.55 -0.87
C SER A 82 10.02 -6.59 0.04
N ARG A 83 10.48 -5.42 0.42
CA ARG A 83 11.59 -5.25 1.35
C ARG A 83 11.28 -4.16 2.35
N ARG A 84 11.52 -4.45 3.63
CA ARG A 84 11.48 -3.45 4.68
C ARG A 84 12.69 -2.51 4.53
N ILE A 85 12.40 -1.21 4.41
CA ILE A 85 13.39 -0.15 4.22
C ILE A 85 13.77 0.45 5.57
N ALA A 86 12.78 0.73 6.39
CA ALA A 86 12.97 1.34 7.70
C ALA A 86 11.85 0.92 8.67
N ARG A 87 12.13 1.03 9.97
CA ARG A 87 11.13 0.99 11.03
C ARG A 87 11.09 2.35 11.72
N VAL A 88 9.89 2.90 11.88
CA VAL A 88 9.64 4.21 12.44
C VAL A 88 8.81 4.08 13.71
N PHE A 89 9.20 4.78 14.77
CA PHE A 89 8.55 4.75 16.09
C PHE A 89 8.29 3.33 16.63
N HIS A 90 9.14 2.35 16.27
CA HIS A 90 9.01 0.93 16.63
C HIS A 90 7.71 0.25 16.17
N ALA A 91 6.74 0.99 15.64
CA ALA A 91 5.40 0.53 15.32
C ALA A 91 5.09 0.51 13.82
N PHE A 92 5.84 1.24 13.01
CA PHE A 92 5.58 1.37 11.59
C PHE A 92 6.75 0.86 10.75
N ASP A 93 6.49 -0.14 9.91
CA ASP A 93 7.44 -0.57 8.89
C ASP A 93 7.18 0.20 7.58
N ILE A 94 8.25 0.73 6.99
CA ILE A 94 8.25 1.29 5.63
C ILE A 94 8.79 0.21 4.71
N GLU A 95 8.01 -0.19 3.72
CA GLU A 95 8.34 -1.27 2.80
C GLU A 95 8.29 -0.78 1.36
N GLY A 96 9.26 -1.19 0.53
CA GLY A 96 9.16 -1.11 -0.92
C GLY A 96 8.62 -2.40 -1.49
N GLU A 97 7.73 -2.34 -2.46
CA GLU A 97 7.14 -3.51 -3.14
C GLU A 97 7.21 -3.35 -4.65
N LEU A 98 7.56 -4.45 -5.34
CA LEU A 98 7.41 -4.64 -6.76
C LEU A 98 6.51 -5.84 -7.01
N GLY A 99 5.62 -5.73 -7.98
CA GLY A 99 4.71 -6.84 -8.25
C GLY A 99 4.25 -6.95 -9.69
N ILE A 100 3.69 -8.12 -9.98
CA ILE A 100 3.09 -8.49 -11.26
C ILE A 100 1.78 -9.22 -11.00
N ALA A 101 0.78 -8.97 -11.83
CA ALA A 101 -0.48 -9.70 -11.77
C ALA A 101 -1.07 -9.91 -13.16
N LYS A 102 -1.86 -10.98 -13.29
CA LYS A 102 -2.67 -11.29 -14.47
C LYS A 102 -4.14 -11.17 -14.12
N ARG A 103 -4.86 -10.38 -14.91
CA ARG A 103 -6.32 -10.31 -14.88
C ARG A 103 -6.93 -11.43 -15.71
N PHE A 104 -8.13 -11.84 -15.34
CA PHE A 104 -8.92 -12.85 -16.06
C PHE A 104 -10.42 -12.52 -15.99
N GLY A 105 -11.24 -13.17 -16.83
CA GLY A 105 -12.66 -12.86 -17.00
C GLY A 105 -12.86 -11.79 -18.06
N ASP A 106 -13.54 -10.70 -17.72
CA ASP A 106 -13.81 -9.59 -18.67
C ASP A 106 -12.59 -8.68 -18.91
N ALA A 107 -11.52 -8.89 -18.16
CA ALA A 107 -10.23 -8.22 -18.31
C ALA A 107 -9.11 -9.25 -18.51
N HIS A 108 -8.14 -8.93 -19.38
CA HIS A 108 -7.07 -9.88 -19.74
C HIS A 108 -5.66 -9.27 -19.64
N GLU A 109 -5.53 -8.07 -19.11
CA GLU A 109 -4.28 -7.34 -19.03
C GLU A 109 -3.34 -7.96 -17.99
N THR A 110 -2.06 -7.71 -18.18
CA THR A 110 -1.04 -7.94 -17.16
C THR A 110 -0.73 -6.60 -16.51
N GLU A 111 -0.63 -6.58 -15.20
CA GLU A 111 -0.25 -5.41 -14.41
C GLU A 111 1.14 -5.56 -13.82
N PHE A 112 1.84 -4.43 -13.73
CA PHE A 112 3.10 -4.27 -13.01
C PHE A 112 2.96 -3.06 -12.10
N TRP A 113 3.48 -3.15 -10.88
CA TRP A 113 3.47 -2.00 -9.97
C TRP A 113 4.75 -1.91 -9.17
N GLU A 114 5.03 -0.69 -8.75
CA GLU A 114 5.95 -0.36 -7.68
C GLU A 114 5.21 0.48 -6.64
N ALA A 115 5.47 0.23 -5.36
CA ALA A 115 4.78 0.93 -4.29
C ALA A 115 5.63 1.01 -3.02
N ILE A 116 5.36 2.05 -2.24
CA ILE A 116 5.79 2.16 -0.86
C ILE A 116 4.59 1.86 0.03
N TYR A 117 4.79 1.00 1.02
CA TYR A 117 3.83 0.68 2.07
C TYR A 117 4.25 1.30 3.38
N VAL A 118 3.28 1.78 4.14
CA VAL A 118 3.40 2.08 5.56
C VAL A 118 2.58 1.04 6.31
N ARG A 119 3.25 0.21 7.10
CA ARG A 119 2.64 -0.90 7.82
C ARG A 119 2.68 -0.70 9.32
N PHE A 120 1.53 -0.65 9.97
CA PHE A 120 1.40 -0.69 11.42
C PHE A 120 1.47 -2.13 11.93
N THR A 121 2.31 -2.38 12.95
CA THR A 121 2.63 -3.73 13.44
C THR A 121 2.29 -3.96 14.92
N GLU A 122 1.79 -2.96 15.65
CA GLU A 122 1.64 -3.00 17.10
C GLU A 122 0.17 -3.01 17.55
N PHE A 123 -0.58 -4.05 17.16
CA PHE A 123 -1.94 -4.23 17.68
C PHE A 123 -1.94 -4.82 19.10
N PRO A 124 -2.84 -4.40 20.00
CA PRO A 124 -2.87 -4.87 21.41
C PRO A 124 -3.07 -6.38 21.56
N TRP A 125 -3.67 -7.02 20.57
CA TRP A 125 -3.96 -8.47 20.56
C TRP A 125 -2.91 -9.31 19.87
N ASN A 126 -1.76 -8.76 19.43
CA ASN A 126 -0.71 -9.47 18.69
C ASN A 126 -0.10 -10.65 19.44
N LYS A 127 -0.28 -10.72 20.75
CA LYS A 127 0.08 -11.89 21.57
C LYS A 127 -0.80 -13.12 21.31
N PHE A 128 -2.00 -12.94 20.74
CA PHE A 128 -2.94 -14.03 20.41
C PHE A 128 -3.00 -14.29 18.90
N LEU A 129 -3.07 -13.22 18.11
CA LEU A 129 -3.09 -13.26 16.66
C LEU A 129 -2.25 -12.09 16.15
N TYR A 130 -1.09 -12.38 15.59
CA TYR A 130 -0.25 -11.34 15.02
C TYR A 130 -0.96 -10.72 13.82
N THR A 131 -1.30 -9.46 13.94
CA THR A 131 -2.05 -8.69 12.95
C THR A 131 -1.23 -7.49 12.52
N THR A 132 -1.23 -7.17 11.24
CA THR A 132 -0.71 -5.90 10.74
C THR A 132 -1.72 -5.23 9.80
N PHE A 133 -1.65 -3.91 9.70
CA PHE A 133 -2.40 -3.14 8.73
C PHE A 133 -1.46 -2.25 7.93
N ALA A 134 -1.60 -2.23 6.62
CA ALA A 134 -0.76 -1.43 5.74
C ALA A 134 -1.59 -0.68 4.71
N VAL A 135 -1.07 0.45 4.27
CA VAL A 135 -1.54 1.17 3.09
C VAL A 135 -0.37 1.48 2.17
N SER A 136 -0.62 1.45 0.88
CA SER A 136 0.40 1.78 -0.12
C SER A 136 0.08 3.04 -0.90
N THR A 137 1.12 3.60 -1.48
CA THR A 137 1.06 4.53 -2.60
C THR A 137 2.10 4.14 -3.63
N GLY A 138 1.77 4.23 -4.92
CA GLY A 138 2.69 3.79 -5.96
C GLY A 138 2.14 4.01 -7.36
N ILE A 139 2.80 3.39 -8.33
CA ILE A 139 2.44 3.44 -9.74
C ILE A 139 2.13 2.03 -10.22
N ASN A 140 1.07 1.90 -11.00
CA ASN A 140 0.65 0.68 -11.66
C ASN A 140 0.61 0.90 -13.18
N TYR A 141 1.23 0.00 -13.92
CA TYR A 141 1.17 -0.09 -15.38
C TYR A 141 0.42 -1.35 -15.78
N ALA A 142 -0.59 -1.22 -16.64
CA ALA A 142 -1.26 -2.34 -17.29
C ALA A 142 -0.93 -2.40 -18.78
N THR A 143 -0.83 -3.60 -19.33
CA THR A 143 -0.53 -3.83 -20.76
C THR A 143 -1.63 -3.35 -21.70
N GLY A 144 -2.83 -3.10 -21.16
CA GLY A 144 -4.00 -2.57 -21.88
C GLY A 144 -4.92 -1.83 -20.93
N VAL A 145 -6.05 -1.37 -21.46
CA VAL A 145 -7.17 -0.77 -20.72
C VAL A 145 -8.39 -1.63 -20.99
N SER A 146 -8.99 -2.21 -19.95
CA SER A 146 -10.19 -3.04 -20.08
C SER A 146 -11.41 -2.20 -20.46
N ASP A 147 -12.41 -2.85 -21.05
CA ASP A 147 -13.67 -2.18 -21.37
C ASP A 147 -14.41 -1.73 -20.09
N PHE A 148 -14.25 -2.46 -18.99
CA PHE A 148 -14.72 -2.05 -17.68
C PHE A 148 -14.12 -0.70 -17.24
N GLU A 149 -12.80 -0.52 -17.38
CA GLU A 149 -12.13 0.74 -17.03
C GLU A 149 -12.55 1.88 -17.94
N LYS A 150 -12.75 1.64 -19.24
CA LYS A 150 -13.24 2.65 -20.19
C LYS A 150 -14.66 3.10 -19.85
N GLN A 151 -15.58 2.16 -19.57
CA GLN A 151 -16.97 2.45 -19.24
C GLN A 151 -17.12 3.26 -17.94
N HIS A 152 -16.22 3.07 -16.99
CA HIS A 152 -16.19 3.80 -15.73
C HIS A 152 -15.32 5.07 -15.80
N SER A 153 -14.80 5.43 -16.99
CA SER A 153 -14.03 6.64 -17.21
C SER A 153 -14.94 7.87 -17.22
N ASN A 154 -14.48 8.95 -16.65
CA ASN A 154 -15.13 10.27 -16.72
C ASN A 154 -14.76 11.05 -18.00
N LEU A 155 -14.02 10.45 -18.93
CA LEU A 155 -13.62 11.06 -20.20
C LEU A 155 -14.71 10.97 -21.26
N THR A 156 -14.74 11.93 -22.18
CA THR A 156 -15.66 11.95 -23.32
C THR A 156 -14.84 12.18 -24.60
N PRO A 157 -14.75 11.19 -25.52
CA PRO A 157 -15.31 9.81 -25.41
C PRO A 157 -14.67 9.02 -24.27
N PRO A 158 -15.35 7.96 -23.80
CA PRO A 158 -14.81 7.07 -22.77
C PRO A 158 -13.44 6.51 -23.19
N ASP A 159 -12.44 6.74 -22.39
CA ASP A 159 -11.06 6.29 -22.61
C ASP A 159 -10.43 5.94 -21.27
N GLY A 160 -9.24 5.37 -21.30
CA GLY A 160 -8.49 5.00 -20.11
C GLY A 160 -7.00 5.15 -20.31
N THR A 161 -6.25 4.91 -19.26
CA THR A 161 -4.80 4.98 -19.30
C THR A 161 -4.17 3.71 -18.75
N ARG A 162 -3.03 3.34 -19.33
CA ARG A 162 -2.25 2.18 -18.88
C ARG A 162 -1.53 2.45 -17.56
N VAL A 163 -1.16 3.71 -17.30
CA VAL A 163 -0.46 4.12 -16.08
C VAL A 163 -1.44 4.78 -15.13
N LEU A 164 -1.61 4.22 -13.95
CA LEU A 164 -2.49 4.70 -12.90
C LEU A 164 -1.77 4.68 -11.54
N HIS A 165 -2.32 5.41 -10.59
CA HIS A 165 -1.92 5.31 -9.20
C HIS A 165 -2.27 3.94 -8.64
N PHE A 166 -1.35 3.34 -7.89
CA PHE A 166 -1.55 2.12 -7.14
C PHE A 166 -1.83 2.45 -5.67
N PHE A 167 -2.97 1.97 -5.18
CA PHE A 167 -3.37 2.10 -3.78
C PHE A 167 -3.85 0.74 -3.27
N SER A 168 -3.24 0.24 -2.21
CA SER A 168 -3.55 -1.10 -1.72
C SER A 168 -3.55 -1.12 -0.19
N PRO A 169 -4.71 -0.96 0.44
CA PRO A 169 -4.89 -1.32 1.84
C PRO A 169 -4.79 -2.82 2.02
N GLU A 170 -4.07 -3.24 3.06
CA GLU A 170 -3.76 -4.63 3.33
C GLU A 170 -3.86 -4.94 4.82
N MET A 171 -4.43 -6.07 5.16
CA MET A 171 -4.31 -6.68 6.48
C MET A 171 -3.59 -8.00 6.38
N THR A 172 -2.71 -8.29 7.33
CA THR A 172 -2.09 -9.61 7.44
C THR A 172 -2.35 -10.23 8.81
N PHE A 173 -2.41 -11.56 8.84
CA PHE A 173 -2.64 -12.34 10.04
C PHE A 173 -1.66 -13.50 10.09
N ALA A 174 -1.07 -13.77 11.27
CA ALA A 174 -0.17 -14.88 11.49
C ALA A 174 -0.27 -15.43 12.92
N LEU A 175 0.26 -16.60 13.14
CA LEU A 175 0.48 -17.08 14.49
C LEU A 175 1.58 -16.24 15.16
N PRO A 176 1.49 -15.96 16.46
CA PRO A 176 2.46 -15.10 17.16
C PRO A 176 3.89 -15.63 17.15
N ASP A 177 4.06 -16.96 17.06
CA ASP A 177 5.33 -17.70 16.99
C ASP A 177 5.80 -17.96 15.54
N ARG A 178 4.97 -17.69 14.53
CA ARG A 178 5.23 -17.89 13.10
C ARG A 178 4.87 -16.66 12.28
N LYS A 179 5.43 -15.50 12.65
CA LYS A 179 5.19 -14.21 12.00
C LYS A 179 5.76 -14.15 10.57
N ASP A 180 6.63 -15.08 10.24
CA ASP A 180 7.22 -15.24 8.91
C ASP A 180 6.20 -15.66 7.84
N LEU A 181 5.18 -16.44 8.22
CA LEU A 181 4.12 -16.88 7.31
C LEU A 181 2.80 -16.22 7.67
N GLN A 182 2.27 -15.41 6.77
CA GLN A 182 1.09 -14.57 6.99
C GLN A 182 0.00 -14.87 5.97
N LEU A 183 -1.24 -14.94 6.41
CA LEU A 183 -2.41 -14.76 5.55
C LEU A 183 -2.51 -13.27 5.19
N VAL A 184 -2.77 -12.97 3.93
CA VAL A 184 -2.91 -11.59 3.40
C VAL A 184 -4.33 -11.40 2.89
N ILE A 185 -4.97 -10.30 3.28
CA ILE A 185 -6.20 -9.77 2.66
C ILE A 185 -5.89 -8.37 2.16
N ARG A 186 -6.11 -8.13 0.87
CA ARG A 186 -5.67 -6.90 0.20
C ARG A 186 -6.76 -6.38 -0.74
N LEU A 187 -7.00 -5.08 -0.71
CA LEU A 187 -7.66 -4.39 -1.82
C LEU A 187 -6.59 -3.95 -2.82
N HIS A 188 -6.51 -4.63 -3.95
CA HIS A 188 -5.63 -4.25 -5.05
C HIS A 188 -6.38 -3.24 -5.92
N HIS A 189 -6.03 -1.96 -5.80
CA HIS A 189 -6.74 -0.86 -6.46
C HIS A 189 -5.80 -0.02 -7.31
N ARG A 190 -6.27 0.33 -8.51
CA ARG A 190 -5.63 1.31 -9.39
C ARG A 190 -6.63 2.38 -9.82
N SER A 191 -6.22 3.64 -9.84
CA SER A 191 -7.08 4.77 -10.24
C SER A 191 -6.28 5.98 -10.71
N GLY A 192 -6.96 6.97 -11.29
CA GLY A 192 -6.34 8.23 -11.71
C GLY A 192 -5.94 9.16 -10.56
N ALA A 193 -6.18 8.79 -9.29
CA ALA A 193 -5.86 9.57 -8.11
C ALA A 193 -6.35 11.03 -8.19
N TYR A 194 -7.65 11.23 -8.41
CA TYR A 194 -8.27 12.56 -8.51
C TYR A 194 -7.62 13.47 -9.58
N ASN A 195 -7.25 12.90 -10.71
CA ASN A 195 -6.55 13.58 -11.82
C ASN A 195 -5.07 13.95 -11.54
N VAL A 196 -4.49 13.50 -10.44
CA VAL A 196 -3.07 13.74 -10.13
C VAL A 196 -2.16 12.93 -11.05
N ILE A 197 -2.49 11.65 -11.27
CA ILE A 197 -1.72 10.76 -12.15
C ILE A 197 -2.36 10.69 -13.54
N SER A 198 -3.68 10.64 -13.63
CA SER A 198 -4.42 10.57 -14.89
C SER A 198 -5.79 11.23 -14.80
N ARG A 199 -6.25 11.81 -15.93
CA ARG A 199 -7.62 12.30 -16.06
C ARG A 199 -8.66 11.18 -16.10
N ALA A 200 -8.27 9.95 -16.42
CA ALA A 200 -9.16 8.79 -16.29
C ALA A 200 -9.41 8.54 -14.80
N ALA A 201 -10.62 8.88 -14.34
CA ALA A 201 -10.98 8.71 -12.90
C ALA A 201 -11.10 7.23 -12.51
N SER A 202 -11.34 6.37 -13.48
CA SER A 202 -11.59 4.96 -13.23
C SER A 202 -10.34 4.11 -13.36
N GLY A 203 -10.32 3.09 -12.54
CA GLY A 203 -9.40 1.98 -12.58
C GLY A 203 -10.16 0.70 -12.22
N ALA A 204 -9.47 -0.27 -11.67
CA ALA A 204 -10.05 -1.51 -11.21
C ALA A 204 -9.73 -1.74 -9.74
N THR A 205 -10.64 -2.39 -9.04
CA THR A 205 -10.48 -2.82 -7.64
C THR A 205 -10.69 -4.32 -7.56
N TYR A 206 -9.81 -5.00 -6.84
CA TYR A 206 -9.92 -6.43 -6.57
C TYR A 206 -9.82 -6.67 -5.07
N LEU A 207 -10.74 -7.44 -4.51
CA LEU A 207 -10.60 -7.98 -3.17
C LEU A 207 -9.82 -9.28 -3.27
N THR A 208 -8.60 -9.31 -2.75
CA THR A 208 -7.72 -10.46 -2.88
C THR A 208 -7.37 -11.06 -1.52
N ALA A 209 -7.15 -12.37 -1.52
CA ALA A 209 -6.59 -13.09 -0.39
C ALA A 209 -5.40 -13.95 -0.86
N GLY A 210 -4.46 -14.20 0.03
CA GLY A 210 -3.25 -14.94 -0.29
C GLY A 210 -2.34 -15.19 0.89
N VAL A 211 -1.10 -15.52 0.59
CA VAL A 211 -0.07 -15.78 1.60
C VAL A 211 1.17 -14.92 1.34
N ARG A 212 1.82 -14.54 2.41
CA ARG A 212 3.08 -13.78 2.41
C ARG A 212 4.10 -14.50 3.27
N PHE A 213 5.32 -14.61 2.79
CA PHE A 213 6.42 -15.24 3.50
C PHE A 213 7.62 -14.30 3.59
N TRP A 214 8.11 -14.08 4.82
CA TRP A 214 9.31 -13.28 5.14
C TRP A 214 10.55 -14.16 5.25
N PHE A 215 11.68 -13.70 4.74
CA PHE A 215 12.96 -14.44 4.74
C PHE A 215 14.18 -13.52 4.82
#